data_443e83d0151a456fb3477e893299d264
#
_entry.id   443e83d0151a456fb3477e893299d264
#
_cell.length_a   1.000
_cell.length_b   1.000
_cell.length_c   1.000
_cell.angle_alpha   90.00
_cell.angle_beta   90.00
_cell.angle_gamma   90.00
#
_symmetry.space_group_name_H-M   'P 1'
#
loop_
_entity.id
_entity.type
_entity.pdbx_description
1 polymer ?
#
loop_
_entity_poly.entity_id
_entity_poly.type
_entity_poly.pdbx_seq_one_letter_code
_entity_poly.pdbx_strand_id
1 'polypeptide(L)'
;MSRVALIGNVTVDRIAGTEPRAGGGVYHAARAAALIGADVVAVTRCAPADRAAALAPLEALGVPVEARDADETTAFSFHYEGDHRVMTVDAVGEPWTVEDVTGWAAPALAGSRWALVAGLLRSHFPAATVAALAEGGRRLLLDAQGLARVARVGPLERDDRIDRALLHRLAVLKLNEDEALTLAGGLDADSLRALGVPEIVVTLGSDGARVVTPDLDVPIRPRRVEVRNPTGAGDAFSLVYLDGRAQGLGPVDAADRASAEVASLLAGA
;
A
#
# COMPACT_ATOMS: atom_id res chain seq x y z
N MET A 1 -7.25 14.60 15.71
CA MET A 1 -6.62 14.12 14.48
C MET A 1 -7.58 13.16 13.80
N SER A 2 -7.60 13.10 12.48
CA SER A 2 -8.51 12.18 11.76
C SER A 2 -7.80 10.84 11.58
N ARG A 3 -8.30 9.80 12.25
CA ARG A 3 -7.75 8.44 12.16
C ARG A 3 -7.76 7.93 10.74
N VAL A 4 -6.67 7.27 10.31
CA VAL A 4 -6.54 6.57 9.03
C VAL A 4 -6.63 5.06 9.27
N ALA A 5 -7.45 4.36 8.50
CA ALA A 5 -7.49 2.91 8.51
C ALA A 5 -6.46 2.34 7.52
N LEU A 6 -5.71 1.35 7.95
CA LEU A 6 -4.82 0.54 7.11
C LEU A 6 -5.46 -0.83 6.97
N ILE A 7 -5.85 -1.23 5.78
CA ILE A 7 -6.47 -2.55 5.55
C ILE A 7 -5.72 -3.34 4.48
N GLY A 8 -5.37 -4.57 4.79
CA GLY A 8 -4.66 -5.47 3.87
C GLY A 8 -4.00 -6.64 4.56
N ASN A 9 -3.23 -7.41 3.82
CA ASN A 9 -2.56 -8.59 4.35
C ASN A 9 -1.16 -8.22 4.86
N VAL A 10 -0.80 -8.74 6.05
CA VAL A 10 0.61 -8.89 6.42
C VAL A 10 1.21 -10.04 5.61
N THR A 11 2.52 -10.09 5.50
CA THR A 11 3.23 -11.16 4.78
C THR A 11 4.33 -11.77 5.60
N VAL A 12 4.72 -12.97 5.20
CA VAL A 12 5.99 -13.56 5.58
C VAL A 12 6.96 -13.41 4.41
N ASP A 13 7.92 -12.53 4.56
CA ASP A 13 8.94 -12.26 3.53
C ASP A 13 10.19 -13.09 3.80
N ARG A 14 10.61 -13.88 2.81
CA ARG A 14 11.81 -14.73 2.85
C ARG A 14 12.89 -14.14 1.95
N ILE A 15 13.94 -13.65 2.57
CA ILE A 15 15.11 -13.13 1.86
C ILE A 15 16.20 -14.18 1.93
N ALA A 16 16.81 -14.53 0.81
CA ALA A 16 17.86 -15.53 0.77
C ALA A 16 18.95 -15.27 1.82
N GLY A 17 19.22 -16.26 2.66
CA GLY A 17 20.23 -16.18 3.72
C GLY A 17 19.79 -15.45 5.00
N THR A 18 18.52 -15.13 5.15
CA THR A 18 17.98 -14.50 6.38
C THR A 18 16.78 -15.27 6.94
N GLU A 19 16.48 -15.06 8.22
CA GLU A 19 15.24 -15.54 8.82
C GLU A 19 14.02 -14.84 8.18
N PRO A 20 12.86 -15.55 8.11
CA PRO A 20 11.60 -14.98 7.68
C PRO A 20 11.23 -13.76 8.53
N ARG A 21 10.69 -12.72 7.90
CA ARG A 21 10.32 -11.48 8.59
C ARG A 21 8.96 -10.96 8.15
N ALA A 22 8.36 -10.14 9.01
CA ALA A 22 7.13 -9.45 8.68
C ALA A 22 7.32 -8.49 7.50
N GLY A 23 6.34 -8.48 6.62
CA GLY A 23 6.24 -7.60 5.47
C GLY A 23 4.78 -7.25 5.17
N GLY A 24 4.56 -6.78 3.95
CA GLY A 24 3.26 -6.34 3.47
C GLY A 24 2.98 -4.86 3.73
N GLY A 25 2.09 -4.30 2.89
CA GLY A 25 1.81 -2.87 2.91
C GLY A 25 1.27 -2.37 4.24
N VAL A 26 0.45 -3.17 4.94
CA VAL A 26 -0.07 -2.80 6.28
C VAL A 26 1.05 -2.69 7.30
N TYR A 27 2.00 -3.66 7.32
CA TYR A 27 3.12 -3.63 8.25
C TYR A 27 4.03 -2.42 8.02
N HIS A 28 4.43 -2.16 6.78
CA HIS A 28 5.31 -1.04 6.48
C HIS A 28 4.64 0.33 6.70
N ALA A 29 3.36 0.45 6.36
CA ALA A 29 2.57 1.65 6.63
C ALA A 29 2.40 1.89 8.15
N ALA A 30 2.08 0.84 8.92
CA ALA A 30 1.96 0.94 10.38
C ALA A 30 3.29 1.31 11.04
N ARG A 31 4.41 0.75 10.56
CA ARG A 31 5.75 1.12 11.02
C ARG A 31 6.04 2.61 10.77
N ALA A 32 5.72 3.11 9.59
CA ALA A 32 5.86 4.53 9.30
C ALA A 32 4.96 5.38 10.21
N ALA A 33 3.70 4.95 10.43
CA ALA A 33 2.76 5.64 11.32
C ALA A 33 3.29 5.75 12.75
N ALA A 34 3.83 4.66 13.30
CA ALA A 34 4.43 4.66 14.63
C ALA A 34 5.60 5.65 14.75
N LEU A 35 6.44 5.74 13.71
CA LEU A 35 7.61 6.62 13.69
C LEU A 35 7.25 8.11 13.59
N ILE A 36 6.18 8.46 12.86
CA ILE A 36 5.74 9.86 12.70
C ILE A 36 4.63 10.26 13.68
N GLY A 37 4.15 9.34 14.52
CA GLY A 37 3.06 9.60 15.47
C GLY A 37 1.68 9.79 14.81
N ALA A 38 1.42 9.17 13.66
CA ALA A 38 0.11 9.23 12.99
C ALA A 38 -0.93 8.37 13.72
N ASP A 39 -2.18 8.86 13.82
CA ASP A 39 -3.29 8.09 14.40
C ASP A 39 -3.83 7.12 13.35
N VAL A 40 -3.52 5.83 13.53
CA VAL A 40 -3.94 4.77 12.61
C VAL A 40 -4.60 3.61 13.34
N VAL A 41 -5.32 2.78 12.60
CA VAL A 41 -5.71 1.42 12.99
C VAL A 41 -5.33 0.47 11.86
N ALA A 42 -4.66 -0.61 12.19
CA ALA A 42 -4.30 -1.66 11.24
C ALA A 42 -5.34 -2.79 11.30
N VAL A 43 -5.86 -3.18 10.15
CA VAL A 43 -6.82 -4.27 9.99
C VAL A 43 -6.21 -5.30 9.05
N THR A 44 -5.98 -6.50 9.56
CA THR A 44 -5.22 -7.52 8.81
C THR A 44 -5.66 -8.94 9.15
N ARG A 45 -5.03 -9.90 8.50
CA ARG A 45 -5.17 -11.33 8.81
C ARG A 45 -3.92 -12.10 8.43
N CYS A 46 -3.71 -13.23 9.07
CA CYS A 46 -2.66 -14.20 8.75
C CYS A 46 -3.05 -15.59 9.26
N ALA A 47 -2.38 -16.62 8.75
CA ALA A 47 -2.55 -17.96 9.28
C ALA A 47 -2.04 -18.05 10.73
N PRO A 48 -2.67 -18.87 11.60
CA PRO A 48 -2.25 -19.02 12.98
C PRO A 48 -0.78 -19.42 13.14
N ALA A 49 -0.26 -20.24 12.22
CA ALA A 49 1.13 -20.68 12.23
C ALA A 49 2.14 -19.53 11.99
N ASP A 50 1.72 -18.46 11.33
CA ASP A 50 2.58 -17.33 10.94
C ASP A 50 2.46 -16.13 11.89
N ARG A 51 1.61 -16.20 12.91
CA ARG A 51 1.39 -15.09 13.86
C ARG A 51 2.68 -14.55 14.46
N ALA A 52 3.60 -15.42 14.83
CA ALA A 52 4.87 -15.02 15.42
C ALA A 52 5.77 -14.26 14.43
N ALA A 53 5.75 -14.65 13.16
CA ALA A 53 6.61 -14.05 12.13
C ALA A 53 5.99 -12.81 11.48
N ALA A 54 4.66 -12.79 11.29
CA ALA A 54 3.97 -11.75 10.53
C ALA A 54 3.18 -10.77 11.42
N LEU A 55 2.44 -11.25 12.42
CA LEU A 55 1.53 -10.42 13.22
C LEU A 55 2.20 -9.82 14.46
N ALA A 56 2.96 -10.60 15.23
CA ALA A 56 3.59 -10.10 16.44
C ALA A 56 4.53 -8.87 16.21
N PRO A 57 5.31 -8.80 15.12
CA PRO A 57 6.06 -7.59 14.80
C PRO A 57 5.18 -6.37 14.50
N LEU A 58 3.99 -6.55 13.92
CA LEU A 58 3.02 -5.47 13.71
C LEU A 58 2.45 -4.98 15.04
N GLU A 59 2.04 -5.91 15.92
CA GLU A 59 1.51 -5.59 17.25
C GLU A 59 2.55 -4.87 18.12
N ALA A 60 3.84 -5.23 17.98
CA ALA A 60 4.94 -4.60 18.70
C ALA A 60 5.18 -3.13 18.32
N LEU A 61 4.59 -2.63 17.22
CA LEU A 61 4.67 -1.22 16.83
C LEU A 61 3.84 -0.30 17.74
N GLY A 62 2.94 -0.85 18.55
CA GLY A 62 2.11 -0.08 19.48
C GLY A 62 0.94 0.64 18.81
N VAL A 63 0.67 0.41 17.54
CA VAL A 63 -0.55 0.88 16.87
C VAL A 63 -1.72 -0.07 17.16
N PRO A 64 -2.97 0.40 17.22
CA PRO A 64 -4.14 -0.48 17.31
C PRO A 64 -4.20 -1.46 16.15
N VAL A 65 -4.32 -2.74 16.45
CA VAL A 65 -4.40 -3.83 15.46
C VAL A 65 -5.69 -4.62 15.66
N GLU A 66 -6.46 -4.77 14.61
CA GLU A 66 -7.57 -5.73 14.52
C GLU A 66 -7.15 -6.83 13.56
N ALA A 67 -7.02 -8.05 14.05
CA ALA A 67 -6.52 -9.16 13.28
C ALA A 67 -7.44 -10.38 13.37
N ARG A 68 -7.60 -11.10 12.25
CA ARG A 68 -8.34 -12.35 12.17
C ARG A 68 -7.47 -13.47 11.60
N ASP A 69 -7.78 -14.71 11.95
CA ASP A 69 -7.14 -15.88 11.35
C ASP A 69 -7.56 -16.02 9.89
N ALA A 70 -6.62 -16.46 9.07
CA ALA A 70 -6.78 -16.86 7.68
C ALA A 70 -6.24 -18.27 7.48
N ASP A 71 -6.67 -18.95 6.44
CA ASP A 71 -6.15 -20.28 6.12
C ASP A 71 -4.71 -20.23 5.61
N GLU A 72 -4.35 -19.14 4.91
CA GLU A 72 -3.02 -18.93 4.33
C GLU A 72 -2.55 -17.49 4.48
N THR A 73 -1.29 -17.32 4.90
CA THR A 73 -0.63 -16.00 4.88
C THR A 73 0.01 -15.76 3.53
N THR A 74 -0.20 -14.57 2.96
CA THR A 74 0.55 -14.15 1.76
C THR A 74 2.05 -14.20 2.05
N ALA A 75 2.83 -14.81 1.17
CA ALA A 75 4.27 -14.93 1.35
C ALA A 75 5.03 -14.65 0.05
N PHE A 76 6.18 -14.01 0.22
CA PHE A 76 7.10 -13.73 -0.88
C PHE A 76 8.50 -14.16 -0.50
N SER A 77 9.22 -14.68 -1.49
CA SER A 77 10.67 -14.79 -1.43
C SER A 77 11.33 -13.87 -2.45
N PHE A 78 12.51 -13.37 -2.12
CA PHE A 78 13.27 -12.56 -3.04
C PHE A 78 14.78 -12.70 -2.81
N HIS A 79 15.50 -12.55 -3.90
CA HIS A 79 16.94 -12.50 -3.94
C HIS A 79 17.37 -11.38 -4.89
N TYR A 80 18.65 -11.08 -4.90
CA TYR A 80 19.22 -10.05 -5.76
C TYR A 80 20.10 -10.72 -6.82
N GLU A 81 19.89 -10.34 -8.08
CA GLU A 81 20.74 -10.66 -9.22
C GLU A 81 21.42 -9.36 -9.66
N GLY A 82 22.64 -9.11 -9.14
CA GLY A 82 23.24 -7.79 -9.22
C GLY A 82 22.40 -6.78 -8.44
N ASP A 83 21.99 -5.70 -9.09
CA ASP A 83 21.13 -4.66 -8.51
C ASP A 83 19.63 -4.95 -8.70
N HIS A 84 19.27 -6.02 -9.38
CA HIS A 84 17.89 -6.39 -9.65
C HIS A 84 17.31 -7.27 -8.54
N ARG A 85 16.17 -6.86 -7.98
CA ARG A 85 15.39 -7.66 -7.04
C ARG A 85 14.46 -8.60 -7.79
N VAL A 86 14.76 -9.90 -7.72
CA VAL A 86 13.90 -10.97 -8.26
C VAL A 86 12.96 -11.42 -7.13
N MET A 87 11.66 -11.38 -7.39
CA MET A 87 10.63 -11.71 -6.42
C MET A 87 9.79 -12.90 -6.90
N THR A 88 9.47 -13.78 -5.97
CA THR A 88 8.58 -14.92 -6.17
C THR A 88 7.40 -14.81 -5.21
N VAL A 89 6.21 -15.13 -5.68
CA VAL A 89 5.02 -15.34 -4.86
C VAL A 89 5.06 -16.77 -4.35
N ASP A 90 5.26 -16.97 -3.05
CA ASP A 90 5.29 -18.31 -2.43
C ASP A 90 3.88 -18.75 -2.01
N ALA A 91 3.04 -17.79 -1.55
CA ALA A 91 1.65 -18.00 -1.19
C ALA A 91 0.82 -16.75 -1.53
N VAL A 92 -0.35 -16.97 -2.10
CA VAL A 92 -1.22 -15.86 -2.56
C VAL A 92 -1.96 -15.23 -1.38
N GLY A 93 -2.39 -16.04 -0.40
CA GLY A 93 -3.30 -15.62 0.65
C GLY A 93 -4.74 -15.46 0.13
N GLU A 94 -5.65 -15.17 1.05
CA GLU A 94 -7.07 -15.08 0.75
C GLU A 94 -7.49 -13.69 0.27
N PRO A 95 -8.52 -13.60 -0.60
CA PRO A 95 -9.13 -12.33 -0.96
C PRO A 95 -9.97 -11.77 0.20
N TRP A 96 -9.95 -10.45 0.37
CA TRP A 96 -10.89 -9.74 1.25
C TRP A 96 -12.27 -9.76 0.64
N THR A 97 -13.27 -10.15 1.44
CA THR A 97 -14.67 -10.22 1.00
C THR A 97 -15.48 -9.01 1.47
N VAL A 98 -16.67 -8.83 0.90
CA VAL A 98 -17.63 -7.84 1.37
C VAL A 98 -18.01 -8.12 2.83
N GLU A 99 -18.18 -9.39 3.19
CA GLU A 99 -18.52 -9.81 4.55
C GLU A 99 -17.41 -9.44 5.55
N ASP A 100 -16.14 -9.58 5.16
CA ASP A 100 -15.03 -9.18 6.03
C ASP A 100 -15.11 -7.69 6.39
N VAL A 101 -15.28 -6.83 5.39
CA VAL A 101 -15.21 -5.37 5.56
C VAL A 101 -16.48 -4.76 6.13
N THR A 102 -17.63 -5.43 5.99
CA THR A 102 -18.91 -5.01 6.58
C THR A 102 -19.22 -5.72 7.90
N GLY A 103 -18.54 -6.82 8.17
CA GLY A 103 -18.67 -7.64 9.39
C GLY A 103 -17.59 -7.35 10.41
N TRP A 104 -16.64 -8.28 10.57
CA TRP A 104 -15.67 -8.23 11.67
C TRP A 104 -14.71 -7.04 11.61
N ALA A 105 -14.34 -6.57 10.43
CA ALA A 105 -13.46 -5.42 10.26
C ALA A 105 -14.18 -4.09 10.46
N ALA A 106 -15.50 -4.03 10.28
CA ALA A 106 -16.28 -2.80 10.31
C ALA A 106 -16.11 -1.96 11.59
N PRO A 107 -16.09 -2.54 12.81
CA PRO A 107 -15.89 -1.76 14.04
C PRO A 107 -14.54 -1.06 14.06
N ALA A 108 -13.46 -1.71 13.63
CA ALA A 108 -12.13 -1.11 13.58
C ALA A 108 -12.02 -0.01 12.52
N LEU A 109 -12.71 -0.20 11.39
CA LEU A 109 -12.77 0.79 10.31
C LEU A 109 -13.68 1.99 10.64
N ALA A 110 -14.53 1.89 11.66
CA ALA A 110 -15.44 2.96 12.05
C ALA A 110 -14.68 4.21 12.49
N GLY A 111 -15.19 5.38 12.10
CA GLY A 111 -14.56 6.68 12.43
C GLY A 111 -13.36 7.07 11.54
N SER A 112 -12.85 6.16 10.71
CA SER A 112 -11.81 6.46 9.74
C SER A 112 -12.43 6.94 8.43
N ARG A 113 -12.26 8.23 8.13
CA ARG A 113 -12.74 8.82 6.87
C ARG A 113 -11.85 8.45 5.68
N TRP A 114 -10.59 8.15 5.94
CA TRP A 114 -9.61 7.73 4.96
C TRP A 114 -9.13 6.31 5.25
N ALA A 115 -8.92 5.54 4.21
CA ALA A 115 -8.35 4.20 4.33
C ALA A 115 -7.31 3.94 3.25
N LEU A 116 -6.17 3.37 3.66
CA LEU A 116 -5.17 2.77 2.78
C LEU A 116 -5.58 1.31 2.52
N VAL A 117 -5.89 1.02 1.28
CA VAL A 117 -6.12 -0.35 0.80
C VAL A 117 -4.78 -0.91 0.31
N ALA A 118 -4.12 -1.66 1.20
CA ALA A 118 -2.78 -2.18 1.01
C ALA A 118 -2.81 -3.61 0.41
N GLY A 119 -3.43 -3.74 -0.77
CA GLY A 119 -3.40 -4.98 -1.54
C GLY A 119 -1.99 -5.27 -2.06
N LEU A 120 -1.60 -6.54 -2.10
CA LEU A 120 -0.28 -6.98 -2.55
C LEU A 120 -0.33 -7.73 -3.87
N LEU A 121 -1.46 -8.39 -4.13
CA LEU A 121 -1.76 -9.13 -5.34
C LEU A 121 -3.18 -8.78 -5.79
N ARG A 122 -3.47 -8.92 -7.06
CA ARG A 122 -4.74 -8.53 -7.70
C ARG A 122 -5.98 -9.16 -7.07
N SER A 123 -5.87 -10.39 -6.56
CA SER A 123 -6.98 -11.08 -5.92
C SER A 123 -7.35 -10.52 -4.55
N HIS A 124 -6.48 -9.76 -3.89
CA HIS A 124 -6.68 -9.40 -2.49
C HIS A 124 -7.92 -8.52 -2.27
N PHE A 125 -8.19 -7.58 -3.15
CA PHE A 125 -9.34 -6.69 -3.04
C PHE A 125 -10.18 -6.69 -4.31
N PRO A 126 -11.15 -7.63 -4.44
CA PRO A 126 -12.12 -7.62 -5.52
C PRO A 126 -12.91 -6.30 -5.57
N ALA A 127 -13.40 -5.93 -6.76
CA ALA A 127 -14.12 -4.67 -6.96
C ALA A 127 -15.32 -4.50 -6.02
N ALA A 128 -16.04 -5.59 -5.70
CA ALA A 128 -17.15 -5.55 -4.75
C ALA A 128 -16.71 -5.18 -3.34
N THR A 129 -15.55 -5.68 -2.88
CA THR A 129 -14.99 -5.35 -1.57
C THR A 129 -14.53 -3.90 -1.50
N VAL A 130 -13.89 -3.40 -2.56
CA VAL A 130 -13.50 -1.99 -2.66
C VAL A 130 -14.74 -1.09 -2.66
N ALA A 131 -15.80 -1.48 -3.37
CA ALA A 131 -17.06 -0.76 -3.37
C ALA A 131 -17.68 -0.69 -1.96
N ALA A 132 -17.74 -1.82 -1.25
CA ALA A 132 -18.25 -1.87 0.12
C ALA A 132 -17.43 -1.00 1.09
N LEU A 133 -16.11 -0.97 0.95
CA LEU A 133 -15.25 -0.05 1.72
C LEU A 133 -15.59 1.41 1.44
N ALA A 134 -15.86 1.78 0.18
CA ALA A 134 -16.19 3.15 -0.22
C ALA A 134 -17.61 3.57 0.19
N GLU A 135 -18.59 2.66 0.19
CA GLU A 135 -19.98 2.93 0.58
C GLU A 135 -20.12 3.42 2.03
N GLY A 136 -19.18 3.06 2.91
CA GLY A 136 -19.08 3.62 4.26
C GLY A 136 -18.71 5.11 4.31
N GLY A 137 -18.67 5.82 3.17
CA GLY A 137 -18.26 7.22 3.06
C GLY A 137 -16.75 7.43 3.19
N ARG A 138 -15.97 6.37 3.14
CA ARG A 138 -14.50 6.45 3.19
C ARG A 138 -13.93 6.85 1.85
N ARG A 139 -12.89 7.65 1.92
CA ARG A 139 -12.04 7.98 0.79
C ARG A 139 -10.89 6.98 0.75
N LEU A 140 -10.78 6.24 -0.33
CA LEU A 140 -9.82 5.16 -0.45
C LEU A 140 -8.57 5.62 -1.21
N LEU A 141 -7.39 5.37 -0.63
CA LEU A 141 -6.14 5.29 -1.37
C LEU A 141 -5.83 3.81 -1.58
N LEU A 142 -5.60 3.41 -2.82
CA LEU A 142 -5.15 2.06 -3.15
C LEU A 142 -3.73 2.11 -3.70
N ASP A 143 -2.86 1.26 -3.17
CA ASP A 143 -1.53 1.03 -3.73
C ASP A 143 -1.64 0.07 -4.92
N ALA A 144 -1.18 0.51 -6.09
CA ALA A 144 -1.37 -0.17 -7.36
C ALA A 144 -0.64 -1.52 -7.47
N GLN A 145 0.30 -1.83 -6.57
CA GLN A 145 0.86 -3.19 -6.51
C GLN A 145 -0.22 -4.25 -6.37
N GLY A 146 -1.29 -3.95 -5.61
CA GLY A 146 -2.47 -4.81 -5.47
C GLY A 146 -3.36 -4.87 -6.71
N LEU A 147 -3.05 -4.17 -7.79
CA LEU A 147 -3.72 -4.26 -9.08
C LEU A 147 -2.84 -4.90 -10.14
N ALA A 148 -1.60 -4.41 -10.28
CA ALA A 148 -0.70 -4.82 -11.33
C ALA A 148 -0.15 -6.23 -11.15
N ARG A 149 0.08 -6.68 -9.90
CA ARG A 149 0.70 -7.98 -9.62
C ARG A 149 -0.28 -9.13 -9.80
N VAL A 150 0.10 -10.09 -10.63
CA VAL A 150 -0.71 -11.31 -10.89
C VAL A 150 -0.75 -12.19 -9.64
N ALA A 151 -1.95 -12.62 -9.24
CA ALA A 151 -2.15 -13.49 -8.08
C ALA A 151 -1.92 -14.96 -8.45
N ARG A 152 -0.66 -15.36 -8.54
CA ARG A 152 -0.24 -16.73 -8.87
C ARG A 152 1.08 -17.05 -8.19
N VAL A 153 1.18 -18.24 -7.60
CA VAL A 153 2.44 -18.78 -7.07
C VAL A 153 3.46 -18.94 -8.21
N GLY A 154 4.69 -18.55 -7.97
CA GLY A 154 5.79 -18.53 -8.94
C GLY A 154 6.42 -17.14 -9.10
N PRO A 155 7.21 -16.92 -10.14
CA PRO A 155 7.83 -15.63 -10.42
C PRO A 155 6.79 -14.52 -10.44
N LEU A 156 7.10 -13.37 -9.80
CA LEU A 156 6.17 -12.25 -9.77
C LEU A 156 6.00 -11.66 -11.17
N GLU A 157 4.79 -11.72 -11.67
CA GLU A 157 4.38 -11.13 -12.94
C GLU A 157 3.49 -9.91 -12.72
N ARG A 158 3.48 -9.01 -13.69
CA ARG A 158 2.59 -7.85 -13.75
C ARG A 158 1.88 -7.83 -15.10
N ASP A 159 0.62 -7.43 -15.10
CA ASP A 159 -0.14 -7.11 -16.30
C ASP A 159 -1.25 -6.07 -16.00
N ASP A 160 -1.94 -5.61 -17.04
CA ASP A 160 -3.00 -4.60 -16.99
C ASP A 160 -4.43 -5.18 -16.96
N ARG A 161 -4.57 -6.48 -16.75
CA ARG A 161 -5.89 -7.17 -16.73
C ARG A 161 -6.60 -6.94 -15.40
N ILE A 162 -7.01 -5.71 -15.15
CA ILE A 162 -7.71 -5.29 -13.94
C ILE A 162 -9.20 -5.04 -14.21
N ASP A 163 -10.01 -5.20 -13.18
CA ASP A 163 -11.39 -4.70 -13.21
C ASP A 163 -11.37 -3.17 -13.03
N ARG A 164 -11.50 -2.44 -14.14
CA ARG A 164 -11.45 -0.97 -14.13
C ARG A 164 -12.61 -0.33 -13.36
N ALA A 165 -13.71 -1.05 -13.10
CA ALA A 165 -14.81 -0.54 -12.29
C ALA A 165 -14.38 -0.21 -10.85
N LEU A 166 -13.37 -0.90 -10.33
CA LEU A 166 -12.75 -0.62 -9.05
C LEU A 166 -12.14 0.79 -8.98
N LEU A 167 -11.52 1.28 -10.06
CA LEU A 167 -10.85 2.57 -10.11
C LEU A 167 -11.80 3.74 -9.81
N HIS A 168 -13.07 3.64 -10.23
CA HIS A 168 -14.09 4.66 -9.96
C HIS A 168 -14.50 4.77 -8.49
N ARG A 169 -14.08 3.84 -7.64
CA ARG A 169 -14.33 3.86 -6.20
C ARG A 169 -13.20 4.50 -5.39
N LEU A 170 -12.08 4.78 -6.05
CA LEU A 170 -10.89 5.33 -5.40
C LEU A 170 -10.95 6.86 -5.36
N ALA A 171 -10.48 7.42 -4.25
CA ALA A 171 -10.16 8.84 -4.17
C ALA A 171 -8.74 9.10 -4.67
N VAL A 172 -7.82 8.16 -4.39
CA VAL A 172 -6.40 8.25 -4.75
C VAL A 172 -5.91 6.88 -5.26
N LEU A 173 -5.16 6.89 -6.34
CA LEU A 173 -4.36 5.75 -6.78
C LEU A 173 -2.88 6.11 -6.68
N LYS A 174 -2.13 5.35 -5.89
CA LYS A 174 -0.68 5.49 -5.83
C LYS A 174 -0.03 4.39 -6.65
N LEU A 175 0.91 4.77 -7.51
CA LEU A 175 1.69 3.89 -8.36
C LEU A 175 3.19 4.14 -8.17
N ASN A 176 3.99 3.13 -8.44
CA ASN A 176 5.38 3.35 -8.82
C ASN A 176 5.50 3.43 -10.36
N GLU A 177 6.72 3.66 -10.87
CA GLU A 177 6.98 3.81 -12.30
C GLU A 177 6.56 2.58 -13.11
N ASP A 178 6.97 1.35 -12.67
CA ASP A 178 6.60 0.10 -13.34
C ASP A 178 5.09 -0.12 -13.40
N GLU A 179 4.40 0.19 -12.30
CA GLU A 179 2.95 0.07 -12.18
C GLU A 179 2.22 1.08 -13.09
N ALA A 180 2.73 2.30 -13.19
CA ALA A 180 2.19 3.31 -14.09
C ALA A 180 2.35 2.90 -15.55
N LEU A 181 3.54 2.43 -15.94
CA LEU A 181 3.78 1.89 -17.28
C LEU A 181 2.88 0.69 -17.59
N THR A 182 2.68 -0.21 -16.60
CA THR A 182 1.84 -1.40 -16.77
C THR A 182 0.37 -1.04 -16.91
N LEU A 183 -0.18 -0.17 -16.05
CA LEU A 183 -1.64 0.06 -15.95
C LEU A 183 -2.13 1.22 -16.82
N ALA A 184 -1.31 2.27 -16.98
CA ALA A 184 -1.64 3.45 -17.77
C ALA A 184 -0.98 3.47 -19.16
N GLY A 185 0.04 2.64 -19.38
CA GLY A 185 0.81 2.61 -20.62
C GLY A 185 1.82 3.75 -20.76
N GLY A 186 1.92 4.64 -19.76
CA GLY A 186 2.83 5.79 -19.79
C GLY A 186 2.88 6.53 -18.46
N LEU A 187 3.83 7.46 -18.37
CA LEU A 187 4.02 8.35 -17.22
C LEU A 187 3.51 9.77 -17.50
N ASP A 188 3.08 10.06 -18.71
CA ASP A 188 2.50 11.36 -19.03
C ASP A 188 1.12 11.57 -18.39
N ALA A 189 0.74 12.82 -18.21
CA ALA A 189 -0.48 13.17 -17.50
C ALA A 189 -1.75 12.63 -18.17
N ASP A 190 -1.78 12.55 -19.48
CA ASP A 190 -2.96 12.08 -20.20
C ASP A 190 -3.16 10.58 -20.06
N SER A 191 -2.07 9.81 -20.15
CA SER A 191 -2.07 8.36 -19.86
C SER A 191 -2.54 8.08 -18.43
N LEU A 192 -2.05 8.83 -17.46
CA LEU A 192 -2.45 8.68 -16.06
C LEU A 192 -3.91 9.06 -15.84
N ARG A 193 -4.38 10.21 -16.38
CA ARG A 193 -5.78 10.65 -16.28
C ARG A 193 -6.76 9.66 -16.93
N ALA A 194 -6.34 8.95 -17.96
CA ALA A 194 -7.16 7.92 -18.60
C ALA A 194 -7.53 6.75 -17.68
N LEU A 195 -6.86 6.58 -16.54
CA LEU A 195 -7.26 5.63 -15.49
C LEU A 195 -8.57 6.04 -14.80
N GLY A 196 -8.98 7.31 -14.90
CA GLY A 196 -10.27 7.79 -14.37
C GLY A 196 -10.30 7.96 -12.84
N VAL A 197 -9.15 7.96 -12.15
CA VAL A 197 -9.06 8.21 -10.71
C VAL A 197 -8.85 9.70 -10.48
N PRO A 198 -9.59 10.35 -9.55
CA PRO A 198 -9.49 11.80 -9.36
C PRO A 198 -8.11 12.32 -8.95
N GLU A 199 -7.33 11.51 -8.25
CA GLU A 199 -6.02 11.89 -7.73
C GLU A 199 -5.06 10.72 -7.91
N ILE A 200 -3.99 10.95 -8.65
CA ILE A 200 -2.97 9.94 -8.94
C ILE A 200 -1.63 10.44 -8.42
N VAL A 201 -0.92 9.56 -7.72
CA VAL A 201 0.43 9.82 -7.23
C VAL A 201 1.36 8.76 -7.78
N VAL A 202 2.38 9.18 -8.51
CA VAL A 202 3.42 8.29 -9.04
C VAL A 202 4.72 8.54 -8.27
N THR A 203 5.25 7.51 -7.62
CA THR A 203 6.57 7.56 -6.98
C THR A 203 7.64 7.10 -7.99
N LEU A 204 8.72 7.89 -8.12
CA LEU A 204 9.79 7.73 -9.10
C LEU A 204 11.13 7.41 -8.42
N GLY A 205 11.09 6.74 -7.27
CA GLY A 205 12.29 6.39 -6.51
C GLY A 205 13.13 7.61 -6.13
N SER A 206 14.39 7.63 -6.56
CA SER A 206 15.33 8.74 -6.32
C SER A 206 14.94 10.04 -7.06
N ASP A 207 14.05 9.98 -8.04
CA ASP A 207 13.63 11.13 -8.83
C ASP A 207 12.40 11.84 -8.23
N GLY A 208 11.93 11.37 -7.07
CA GLY A 208 10.86 11.98 -6.29
C GLY A 208 9.50 11.38 -6.60
N ALA A 209 8.51 12.23 -6.83
CA ALA A 209 7.14 11.80 -7.14
C ALA A 209 6.46 12.78 -8.10
N ARG A 210 5.26 12.44 -8.55
CA ARG A 210 4.40 13.27 -9.39
C ARG A 210 2.97 13.16 -8.91
N VAL A 211 2.28 14.29 -8.83
CA VAL A 211 0.85 14.36 -8.50
C VAL A 211 0.09 14.79 -9.74
N VAL A 212 -0.89 13.98 -10.14
CA VAL A 212 -1.75 14.24 -11.29
C VAL A 212 -3.21 14.23 -10.84
N THR A 213 -3.93 15.30 -11.17
CA THR A 213 -5.38 15.42 -11.03
C THR A 213 -5.97 15.90 -12.36
N PRO A 214 -7.30 16.06 -12.52
CA PRO A 214 -7.87 16.68 -13.71
C PRO A 214 -7.22 18.03 -14.05
N ASP A 215 -6.91 18.85 -13.04
CA ASP A 215 -6.45 20.24 -13.21
C ASP A 215 -4.96 20.45 -12.90
N LEU A 216 -4.30 19.43 -12.31
CA LEU A 216 -2.91 19.54 -11.86
C LEU A 216 -2.03 18.45 -12.50
N ASP A 217 -0.79 18.82 -12.72
CA ASP A 217 0.31 17.92 -13.09
C ASP A 217 1.59 18.52 -12.51
N VAL A 218 1.97 18.06 -11.31
CA VAL A 218 3.02 18.69 -10.52
C VAL A 218 4.08 17.67 -10.12
N PRO A 219 5.34 17.88 -10.51
CA PRO A 219 6.46 17.08 -10.02
C PRO A 219 6.79 17.45 -8.56
N ILE A 220 7.01 16.44 -7.73
CA ILE A 220 7.48 16.57 -6.36
C ILE A 220 8.98 16.32 -6.34
N ARG A 221 9.73 17.29 -5.85
CA ARG A 221 11.19 17.22 -5.84
C ARG A 221 11.69 16.09 -4.94
N PRO A 222 12.70 15.32 -5.38
CA PRO A 222 13.31 14.29 -4.55
C PRO A 222 14.05 14.90 -3.36
N ARG A 223 13.98 14.23 -2.24
CA ARG A 223 14.86 14.48 -1.08
C ARG A 223 15.99 13.45 -1.15
N ARG A 224 17.16 13.89 -1.55
CA ARG A 224 18.34 12.98 -1.69
C ARG A 224 18.83 12.55 -0.32
N VAL A 225 18.85 11.24 -0.09
CA VAL A 225 19.37 10.59 1.10
C VAL A 225 20.13 9.32 0.69
N GLU A 226 21.10 8.93 1.49
CA GLU A 226 21.70 7.61 1.33
C GLU A 226 20.74 6.56 1.89
N VAL A 227 20.26 5.71 1.02
CA VAL A 227 19.28 4.66 1.35
C VAL A 227 20.01 3.33 1.52
N ARG A 228 19.95 2.73 2.71
CA ARG A 228 20.49 1.39 2.97
C ARG A 228 19.49 0.29 2.60
N ASN A 229 18.22 0.52 2.87
CA ASN A 229 17.16 -0.44 2.57
C ASN A 229 15.88 0.31 2.13
N PRO A 230 15.51 0.25 0.84
CA PRO A 230 14.31 0.92 0.32
C PRO A 230 13.00 0.14 0.56
N THR A 231 13.05 -1.04 1.20
CA THR A 231 11.87 -1.88 1.40
C THR A 231 10.83 -1.16 2.26
N GLY A 232 9.59 -1.08 1.75
CA GLY A 232 8.49 -0.41 2.42
C GLY A 232 8.45 1.11 2.22
N ALA A 233 9.38 1.71 1.45
CA ALA A 233 9.36 3.16 1.17
C ALA A 233 8.08 3.61 0.48
N GLY A 234 7.56 2.81 -0.46
CA GLY A 234 6.29 3.06 -1.15
C GLY A 234 5.09 3.03 -0.19
N ASP A 235 5.06 2.05 0.71
CA ASP A 235 3.99 1.91 1.71
C ASP A 235 4.04 3.04 2.74
N ALA A 236 5.25 3.43 3.17
CA ALA A 236 5.47 4.60 4.03
C ALA A 236 5.01 5.88 3.33
N PHE A 237 5.33 6.05 2.05
CA PHE A 237 4.86 7.19 1.27
C PHE A 237 3.34 7.23 1.19
N SER A 238 2.68 6.10 0.90
CA SER A 238 1.23 5.99 0.85
C SER A 238 0.59 6.40 2.17
N LEU A 239 1.15 5.97 3.31
CA LEU A 239 0.65 6.35 4.62
C LEU A 239 0.83 7.84 4.89
N VAL A 240 2.04 8.39 4.75
CA VAL A 240 2.32 9.79 5.08
C VAL A 240 1.50 10.73 4.18
N TYR A 241 1.37 10.38 2.90
CA TYR A 241 0.49 11.07 1.98
C TYR A 241 -0.95 11.08 2.48
N LEU A 242 -1.47 9.91 2.82
CA LEU A 242 -2.85 9.76 3.25
C LEU A 242 -3.13 10.47 4.59
N ASP A 243 -2.19 10.44 5.53
CA ASP A 243 -2.25 11.18 6.78
C ASP A 243 -2.31 12.70 6.52
N GLY A 244 -1.49 13.21 5.60
CA GLY A 244 -1.56 14.62 5.16
C GLY A 244 -2.93 14.97 4.56
N ARG A 245 -3.49 14.10 3.70
CA ARG A 245 -4.82 14.28 3.12
C ARG A 245 -5.92 14.23 4.19
N ALA A 246 -5.77 13.37 5.19
CA ALA A 246 -6.70 13.28 6.33
C ALA A 246 -6.65 14.51 7.24
N GLN A 247 -5.51 15.18 7.31
CA GLN A 247 -5.32 16.46 8.02
C GLN A 247 -5.75 17.68 7.18
N GLY A 248 -6.19 17.49 5.93
CA GLY A 248 -6.71 18.55 5.07
C GLY A 248 -5.69 19.20 4.14
N LEU A 249 -4.46 18.67 4.06
CA LEU A 249 -3.48 19.14 3.07
C LEU A 249 -3.98 18.90 1.65
N GLY A 250 -3.63 19.79 0.73
CA GLY A 250 -3.80 19.58 -0.70
C GLY A 250 -2.95 18.42 -1.22
N PRO A 251 -3.24 17.88 -2.42
CA PRO A 251 -2.50 16.71 -2.93
C PRO A 251 -1.00 16.99 -3.11
N VAL A 252 -0.62 18.19 -3.54
CA VAL A 252 0.78 18.58 -3.73
C VAL A 252 1.51 18.68 -2.38
N ASP A 253 0.91 19.37 -1.40
CA ASP A 253 1.51 19.54 -0.07
C ASP A 253 1.63 18.20 0.67
N ALA A 254 0.63 17.32 0.53
CA ALA A 254 0.66 15.98 1.09
C ALA A 254 1.79 15.13 0.48
N ALA A 255 2.02 15.25 -0.84
CA ALA A 255 3.09 14.52 -1.52
C ALA A 255 4.49 15.08 -1.19
N ASP A 256 4.64 16.41 -1.05
CA ASP A 256 5.90 17.01 -0.63
C ASP A 256 6.25 16.59 0.81
N ARG A 257 5.27 16.62 1.73
CA ARG A 257 5.42 16.09 3.09
C ARG A 257 5.81 14.61 3.08
N ALA A 258 5.13 13.77 2.28
CA ALA A 258 5.43 12.36 2.18
C ALA A 258 6.86 12.12 1.68
N SER A 259 7.30 12.86 0.67
CA SER A 259 8.67 12.79 0.15
C SER A 259 9.72 13.15 1.23
N ALA A 260 9.44 14.19 2.03
CA ALA A 260 10.35 14.63 3.09
C ALA A 260 10.44 13.62 4.25
N GLU A 261 9.29 13.16 4.74
CA GLU A 261 9.24 12.22 5.87
C GLU A 261 9.83 10.85 5.49
N VAL A 262 9.51 10.32 4.30
CA VAL A 262 10.08 9.04 3.85
C VAL A 262 11.59 9.13 3.69
N ALA A 263 12.12 10.23 3.15
CA ALA A 263 13.56 10.45 3.09
C ALA A 263 14.20 10.42 4.48
N SER A 264 13.56 11.07 5.47
CA SER A 264 14.02 11.08 6.87
C SER A 264 14.00 9.67 7.48
N LEU A 265 12.91 8.91 7.24
CA LEU A 265 12.79 7.53 7.72
C LEU A 265 13.86 6.60 7.12
N LEU A 266 14.17 6.78 5.83
CA LEU A 266 15.20 5.99 5.13
C LEU A 266 16.63 6.33 5.56
N ALA A 267 16.87 7.58 5.94
CA ALA A 267 18.19 8.02 6.46
C ALA A 267 18.46 7.54 7.89
N GLY A 268 17.41 7.34 8.70
CA GLY A 268 17.50 6.88 10.09
C GLY A 268 17.41 5.36 10.28
N ALA A 269 17.23 4.60 9.20
CA ALA A 269 16.99 3.15 9.22
C ALA A 269 18.28 2.32 9.18
#